data_c94d05d87c9c6071da25438b70659df8
#
_entry.id   c94d05d87c9c6071da25438b70659df8
#
_cell.length_a   1.000
_cell.length_b   1.000
_cell.length_c   1.000
_cell.angle_alpha   90.00
_cell.angle_beta   90.00
_cell.angle_gamma   90.00
#
_symmetry.space_group_name_H-M   'P 1'
#
loop_
_entity.id
_entity.type
_entity.pdbx_description
1 polymer ?
#
loop_
_entity_poly.entity_id
_entity_poly.type
_entity_poly.pdbx_seq_one_letter_code
_entity_poly.pdbx_strand_id
1 'polypeptide(L)'
;IKEKNLVIVALTPCTAKKYELEKNDCDYVITTSEMTLAIKENNIDFKKLPDVNYDDLVGSSSGTIYGTSGGVMLSALRCFYYMETGHHLLSNMIYTKENDFYKEYNVKINKRIYKTAVVYKMENLEKLLPIKDEFTFIEVMNCNHGCIGGGGQIPMPIINQKNILNRRSKSLMKKDEEAIVKYPYNN
;
A
#
# COMPACT_ATOMS: atom_id res chain seq x y z
N ILE A 1 -11.24 21.55 -2.59
CA ILE A 1 -12.69 21.76 -2.43
C ILE A 1 -12.91 22.12 -0.98
N LYS A 2 -13.14 23.40 -0.67
CA LYS A 2 -13.57 23.84 0.67
C LYS A 2 -15.08 24.07 0.61
N GLU A 3 -15.84 23.01 0.64
CA GLU A 3 -17.27 23.13 0.87
C GLU A 3 -17.54 23.13 2.38
N LYS A 4 -18.32 24.09 2.85
CA LYS A 4 -18.60 24.36 4.27
C LYS A 4 -19.30 23.19 5.02
N ASN A 5 -19.70 22.13 4.31
CA ASN A 5 -20.41 20.97 4.86
C ASN A 5 -19.77 19.62 4.49
N LEU A 6 -18.48 19.61 4.11
CA LEU A 6 -17.77 18.38 3.81
C LEU A 6 -17.33 17.71 5.12
N VAL A 7 -17.69 16.46 5.32
CA VAL A 7 -17.20 15.61 6.40
C VAL A 7 -16.25 14.57 5.78
N ILE A 8 -15.00 14.56 6.23
CA ILE A 8 -13.96 13.65 5.77
C ILE A 8 -13.81 12.51 6.76
N VAL A 9 -14.08 11.29 6.32
CA VAL A 9 -13.94 10.08 7.12
C VAL A 9 -12.86 9.18 6.54
N ALA A 10 -11.81 8.91 7.31
CA ALA A 10 -10.76 7.98 6.93
C ALA A 10 -11.10 6.57 7.47
N LEU A 11 -11.27 5.60 6.56
CA LEU A 11 -11.37 4.18 6.91
C LEU A 11 -10.00 3.52 6.78
N THR A 12 -9.48 2.97 7.88
CA THR A 12 -8.10 2.50 7.94
C THR A 12 -7.93 1.18 8.71
N PRO A 13 -6.98 0.32 8.34
CA PRO A 13 -6.61 -0.86 9.12
C PRO A 13 -5.70 -0.53 10.33
N CYS A 14 -5.35 0.74 10.55
CA CYS A 14 -4.29 1.15 11.47
C CYS A 14 -4.85 1.96 12.64
N THR A 15 -4.64 1.50 13.89
CA THR A 15 -5.03 2.26 15.09
C THR A 15 -4.18 3.53 15.30
N ALA A 16 -2.92 3.53 14.86
CA ALA A 16 -2.06 4.71 14.95
C ALA A 16 -2.58 5.89 14.09
N LYS A 17 -3.33 5.61 13.03
CA LYS A 17 -3.96 6.63 12.19
C LYS A 17 -5.00 7.49 12.92
N LYS A 18 -5.50 7.05 14.08
CA LYS A 18 -6.38 7.87 14.92
C LYS A 18 -5.71 9.15 15.42
N TYR A 19 -4.38 9.14 15.55
CA TYR A 19 -3.62 10.35 15.91
C TYR A 19 -3.53 11.39 14.77
N GLU A 20 -3.89 11.02 13.55
CA GLU A 20 -3.92 11.97 12.42
C GLU A 20 -5.07 12.96 12.51
N LEU A 21 -6.12 12.67 13.30
CA LEU A 21 -7.19 13.62 13.64
C LEU A 21 -6.63 14.92 14.24
N GLU A 22 -5.57 14.82 15.04
CA GLU A 22 -4.96 15.98 15.71
C GLU A 22 -4.35 16.98 14.71
N LYS A 23 -4.09 16.53 13.47
CA LYS A 23 -3.52 17.36 12.39
C LYS A 23 -4.56 18.00 11.48
N ASN A 24 -5.86 17.83 11.78
CA ASN A 24 -6.98 18.34 10.98
C ASN A 24 -7.03 17.83 9.52
N ASP A 25 -6.46 16.64 9.26
CA ASP A 25 -6.46 16.06 7.92
C ASP A 25 -7.80 15.41 7.56
N CYS A 26 -8.57 14.98 8.59
CA CYS A 26 -9.92 14.41 8.46
C CYS A 26 -10.74 14.67 9.74
N ASP A 27 -12.06 14.54 9.64
CA ASP A 27 -12.99 14.75 10.76
C ASP A 27 -13.12 13.49 11.64
N TYR A 28 -13.04 12.31 11.01
CA TYR A 28 -13.15 11.02 11.71
C TYR A 28 -12.16 10.02 11.14
N VAL A 29 -11.61 9.17 12.04
CA VAL A 29 -10.84 7.99 11.66
C VAL A 29 -11.52 6.76 12.24
N ILE A 30 -11.95 5.85 11.37
CA ILE A 30 -12.64 4.61 11.70
C ILE A 30 -11.76 3.44 11.26
N THR A 31 -11.51 2.49 12.15
CA THR A 31 -10.79 1.27 11.80
C THR A 31 -11.70 0.26 11.08
N THR A 32 -11.11 -0.68 10.36
CA THR A 32 -11.86 -1.75 9.68
C THR A 32 -12.72 -2.56 10.65
N SER A 33 -12.21 -2.84 11.86
CA SER A 33 -12.96 -3.55 12.89
C SER A 33 -14.12 -2.73 13.44
N GLU A 34 -13.94 -1.43 13.68
CA GLU A 34 -15.02 -0.52 14.13
C GLU A 34 -16.10 -0.38 13.05
N MET A 35 -15.72 -0.24 11.78
CA MET A 35 -16.70 -0.22 10.69
C MET A 35 -17.48 -1.53 10.61
N THR A 36 -16.82 -2.66 10.80
CA THR A 36 -17.51 -3.98 10.81
C THR A 36 -18.51 -4.07 11.95
N LEU A 37 -18.18 -3.54 13.13
CA LEU A 37 -19.10 -3.48 14.26
C LEU A 37 -20.30 -2.61 13.93
N ALA A 38 -20.09 -1.40 13.41
CA ALA A 38 -21.15 -0.49 13.03
C ALA A 38 -22.11 -1.11 11.97
N ILE A 39 -21.58 -1.84 10.99
CA ILE A 39 -22.37 -2.57 9.98
C ILE A 39 -23.26 -3.63 10.65
N LYS A 40 -22.71 -4.38 11.62
CA LYS A 40 -23.46 -5.40 12.35
C LYS A 40 -24.56 -4.79 13.23
N GLU A 41 -24.23 -3.75 13.97
CA GLU A 41 -25.18 -3.06 14.87
C GLU A 41 -26.36 -2.43 14.11
N ASN A 42 -26.11 -1.97 12.89
CA ASN A 42 -27.15 -1.41 12.02
C ASN A 42 -27.83 -2.48 11.14
N ASN A 43 -27.56 -3.77 11.34
CA ASN A 43 -28.16 -4.88 10.59
C ASN A 43 -28.04 -4.74 9.07
N ILE A 44 -26.93 -4.19 8.58
CA ILE A 44 -26.65 -4.03 7.16
C ILE A 44 -26.22 -5.38 6.58
N ASP A 45 -27.02 -5.94 5.69
CA ASP A 45 -26.71 -7.18 4.96
C ASP A 45 -26.18 -6.83 3.57
N PHE A 46 -24.86 -6.96 3.38
CA PHE A 46 -24.21 -6.69 2.10
C PHE A 46 -24.78 -7.46 0.91
N LYS A 47 -25.34 -8.68 1.16
CA LYS A 47 -25.92 -9.50 0.10
C LYS A 47 -27.26 -8.97 -0.42
N LYS A 48 -27.88 -8.09 0.35
CA LYS A 48 -29.17 -7.47 0.02
C LYS A 48 -29.05 -6.04 -0.46
N LEU A 49 -27.83 -5.48 -0.47
CA LEU A 49 -27.62 -4.13 -0.99
C LEU A 49 -27.82 -4.12 -2.50
N PRO A 50 -28.51 -3.11 -3.05
CA PRO A 50 -28.66 -2.97 -4.50
C PRO A 50 -27.30 -2.66 -5.13
N ASP A 51 -27.11 -3.11 -6.36
CA ASP A 51 -26.00 -2.65 -7.18
C ASP A 51 -26.16 -1.16 -7.47
N VAL A 52 -25.10 -0.41 -7.27
CA VAL A 52 -25.04 1.02 -7.58
C VAL A 52 -23.97 1.27 -8.62
N ASN A 53 -24.21 2.25 -9.50
CA ASN A 53 -23.15 2.76 -10.36
C ASN A 53 -22.16 3.53 -9.49
N TYR A 54 -20.91 3.06 -9.47
CA TYR A 54 -19.84 3.77 -8.80
C TYR A 54 -19.36 4.91 -9.69
N ASP A 55 -19.01 6.03 -9.07
CA ASP A 55 -18.13 7.00 -9.72
C ASP A 55 -16.88 6.26 -10.20
N ASP A 56 -16.20 6.78 -11.21
CA ASP A 56 -15.07 6.14 -11.91
C ASP A 56 -13.83 5.90 -11.01
N LEU A 57 -14.04 5.34 -9.82
CA LEU A 57 -13.03 4.99 -8.84
C LEU A 57 -12.39 3.65 -9.18
N VAL A 58 -11.63 3.63 -10.25
CA VAL A 58 -10.83 2.46 -10.56
C VAL A 58 -9.50 2.54 -9.83
N GLY A 59 -9.33 1.66 -8.85
CA GLY A 59 -8.07 1.56 -8.12
C GLY A 59 -6.91 1.17 -9.05
N SER A 60 -5.71 1.67 -8.74
CA SER A 60 -4.47 1.28 -9.43
C SER A 60 -3.96 -0.07 -8.94
N SER A 61 -3.13 -0.72 -9.76
CA SER A 61 -2.39 -1.93 -9.37
C SER A 61 -1.50 -1.65 -8.15
N SER A 62 -0.76 -0.56 -8.21
CA SER A 62 0.15 -0.12 -7.17
C SER A 62 -0.58 0.19 -5.87
N GLY A 63 -1.68 0.96 -5.92
CA GLY A 63 -2.50 1.27 -4.74
C GLY A 63 -3.07 0.03 -4.06
N THR A 64 -3.38 -1.01 -4.82
CA THR A 64 -3.95 -2.26 -4.28
C THR A 64 -2.98 -3.00 -3.34
N ILE A 65 -1.67 -2.91 -3.55
CA ILE A 65 -0.67 -3.62 -2.74
C ILE A 65 -0.04 -2.75 -1.64
N TYR A 66 -0.35 -1.47 -1.55
CA TYR A 66 0.23 -0.56 -0.56
C TYR A 66 0.09 -1.03 0.89
N GLY A 67 -1.00 -1.70 1.21
CA GLY A 67 -1.25 -2.23 2.55
C GLY A 67 -0.42 -3.46 2.93
N THR A 68 0.39 -4.01 2.03
CA THR A 68 1.26 -5.18 2.31
C THR A 68 2.70 -4.74 2.52
N SER A 69 3.47 -5.47 3.36
CA SER A 69 4.91 -5.26 3.46
C SER A 69 5.58 -5.45 2.09
N GLY A 70 6.37 -4.48 1.69
CA GLY A 70 6.99 -4.41 0.37
C GLY A 70 6.07 -3.86 -0.72
N GLY A 71 4.82 -3.51 -0.40
CA GLY A 71 3.85 -3.02 -1.37
C GLY A 71 4.15 -1.61 -1.86
N VAL A 72 4.50 -0.71 -0.95
CA VAL A 72 4.91 0.67 -1.30
C VAL A 72 6.19 0.66 -2.10
N MET A 73 7.19 -0.10 -1.65
CA MET A 73 8.46 -0.24 -2.35
C MET A 73 8.29 -0.83 -3.76
N LEU A 74 7.50 -1.91 -3.89
CA LEU A 74 7.23 -2.52 -5.19
C LEU A 74 6.49 -1.57 -6.12
N SER A 75 5.57 -0.77 -5.59
CA SER A 75 4.86 0.25 -6.36
C SER A 75 5.79 1.34 -6.86
N ALA A 76 6.68 1.83 -6.00
CA ALA A 76 7.70 2.80 -6.39
C ALA A 76 8.64 2.24 -7.47
N LEU A 77 9.11 1.00 -7.30
CA LEU A 77 9.96 0.34 -8.30
C LEU A 77 9.26 0.14 -9.64
N ARG A 78 7.99 -0.25 -9.66
CA ARG A 78 7.19 -0.42 -10.88
C ARG A 78 7.02 0.91 -11.60
N CYS A 79 6.65 1.96 -10.87
CA CYS A 79 6.49 3.29 -11.42
C CYS A 79 7.80 3.81 -12.01
N PHE A 80 8.88 3.75 -11.25
CA PHE A 80 10.20 4.20 -11.69
C PHE A 80 10.72 3.41 -12.90
N TYR A 81 10.58 2.07 -12.89
CA TYR A 81 10.96 1.23 -14.00
C TYR A 81 10.21 1.61 -15.29
N TYR A 82 8.89 1.85 -15.18
CA TYR A 82 8.08 2.27 -16.32
C TYR A 82 8.50 3.64 -16.86
N MET A 83 8.74 4.61 -15.99
CA MET A 83 9.20 5.95 -16.39
C MET A 83 10.55 5.90 -17.15
N GLU A 84 11.47 5.03 -16.72
CA GLU A 84 12.80 4.92 -17.29
C GLU A 84 12.86 4.07 -18.56
N THR A 85 11.94 3.13 -18.75
CA THR A 85 12.05 2.12 -19.82
C THR A 85 10.84 2.06 -20.76
N GLY A 86 9.69 2.62 -20.36
CA GLY A 86 8.42 2.45 -21.06
C GLY A 86 7.82 1.04 -20.95
N HIS A 87 8.38 0.18 -20.08
CA HIS A 87 7.97 -1.22 -19.95
C HIS A 87 7.57 -1.56 -18.50
N HIS A 88 6.75 -2.62 -18.35
CA HIS A 88 6.39 -3.12 -17.03
C HIS A 88 7.54 -3.86 -16.35
N LEU A 89 7.72 -3.61 -15.05
CA LEU A 89 8.60 -4.40 -14.19
C LEU A 89 7.94 -5.76 -13.87
N LEU A 90 8.47 -6.83 -14.42
CA LEU A 90 8.00 -8.18 -14.15
C LEU A 90 8.65 -8.77 -12.90
N SER A 91 7.96 -9.70 -12.23
CA SER A 91 8.44 -10.30 -10.96
C SER A 91 9.77 -11.04 -11.11
N ASN A 92 10.03 -11.66 -12.26
CA ASN A 92 11.28 -12.35 -12.56
C ASN A 92 12.48 -11.41 -12.85
N MET A 93 12.23 -10.12 -12.96
CA MET A 93 13.26 -9.08 -13.10
C MET A 93 13.73 -8.54 -11.75
N ILE A 94 13.11 -8.95 -10.67
CA ILE A 94 13.41 -8.52 -9.31
C ILE A 94 14.19 -9.64 -8.61
N TYR A 95 15.45 -9.38 -8.31
CA TYR A 95 16.25 -10.26 -7.47
C TYR A 95 16.01 -9.92 -6.00
N THR A 96 15.69 -10.91 -5.18
CA THR A 96 15.42 -10.73 -3.75
C THR A 96 16.40 -11.49 -2.88
N LYS A 97 16.81 -10.87 -1.77
CA LYS A 97 17.56 -11.48 -0.71
C LYS A 97 16.89 -11.13 0.63
N GLU A 98 16.77 -12.09 1.52
CA GLU A 98 16.10 -11.89 2.81
C GLU A 98 16.99 -12.39 3.95
N ASN A 99 16.97 -11.67 5.05
CA ASN A 99 17.55 -12.04 6.33
C ASN A 99 16.52 -11.80 7.45
N ASP A 100 16.92 -11.98 8.70
CA ASP A 100 16.01 -11.85 9.86
C ASP A 100 15.48 -10.43 10.08
N PHE A 101 16.08 -9.41 9.46
CA PHE A 101 15.78 -8.00 9.74
C PHE A 101 15.09 -7.28 8.60
N TYR A 102 15.49 -7.57 7.36
CA TYR A 102 14.92 -6.92 6.18
C TYR A 102 14.95 -7.84 4.96
N LYS A 103 14.15 -7.48 4.00
CA LYS A 103 14.17 -8.07 2.66
C LYS A 103 14.69 -7.06 1.67
N GLU A 104 15.70 -7.47 0.92
CA GLU A 104 16.32 -6.69 -0.14
C GLU A 104 15.66 -7.01 -1.48
N TYR A 105 15.49 -5.98 -2.28
CA TYR A 105 15.02 -6.10 -3.66
C TYR A 105 15.99 -5.35 -4.57
N ASN A 106 16.52 -6.03 -5.55
CA ASN A 106 17.44 -5.49 -6.52
C ASN A 106 16.80 -5.51 -7.91
N VAL A 107 16.78 -4.37 -8.57
CA VAL A 107 16.24 -4.23 -9.92
C VAL A 107 17.29 -3.57 -10.79
N LYS A 108 17.56 -4.17 -11.95
CA LYS A 108 18.40 -3.56 -12.97
C LYS A 108 17.54 -2.70 -13.88
N ILE A 109 17.82 -1.40 -13.91
CA ILE A 109 17.16 -0.43 -14.78
C ILE A 109 18.26 0.17 -15.66
N ASN A 110 18.13 -0.01 -16.96
CA ASN A 110 19.18 0.34 -17.93
C ASN A 110 20.51 -0.36 -17.56
N LYS A 111 21.58 0.38 -17.24
CA LYS A 111 22.90 -0.17 -16.86
C LYS A 111 23.14 -0.18 -15.34
N ARG A 112 22.19 0.36 -14.54
CA ARG A 112 22.34 0.54 -13.09
C ARG A 112 21.50 -0.46 -12.31
N ILE A 113 22.04 -0.95 -11.20
CA ILE A 113 21.29 -1.76 -10.22
C ILE A 113 20.81 -0.84 -9.11
N TYR A 114 19.50 -0.87 -8.87
CA TYR A 114 18.84 -0.17 -7.75
C TYR A 114 18.59 -1.17 -6.63
N LYS A 115 19.22 -0.94 -5.50
CA LYS A 115 19.11 -1.75 -4.30
C LYS A 115 18.12 -1.09 -3.35
N THR A 116 17.09 -1.82 -2.94
CA THR A 116 16.06 -1.32 -2.02
C THR A 116 15.84 -2.31 -0.88
N ALA A 117 15.33 -1.85 0.26
CA ALA A 117 15.06 -2.70 1.41
C ALA A 117 13.63 -2.48 1.94
N VAL A 118 13.05 -3.55 2.46
CA VAL A 118 11.81 -3.55 3.25
C VAL A 118 12.13 -4.04 4.64
N VAL A 119 11.95 -3.19 5.63
CA VAL A 119 12.19 -3.48 7.05
C VAL A 119 10.87 -3.80 7.72
N TYR A 120 10.86 -4.88 8.49
CA TYR A 120 9.72 -5.31 9.29
C TYR A 120 9.96 -4.93 10.75
N LYS A 121 9.04 -4.17 11.34
CA LYS A 121 9.09 -3.63 12.70
C LYS A 121 10.20 -2.58 12.91
N MET A 122 9.92 -1.62 13.79
CA MET A 122 10.86 -0.53 14.09
C MET A 122 12.17 -0.99 14.73
N GLU A 123 12.13 -2.04 15.56
CA GLU A 123 13.33 -2.60 16.19
C GLU A 123 14.39 -3.11 15.20
N ASN A 124 13.95 -3.51 14.00
CA ASN A 124 14.87 -3.96 12.95
C ASN A 124 15.45 -2.79 12.14
N LEU A 125 14.81 -1.62 12.18
CA LEU A 125 15.34 -0.43 11.53
C LEU A 125 16.70 -0.04 12.11
N GLU A 126 16.87 -0.10 13.41
CA GLU A 126 18.16 0.22 14.09
C GLU A 126 19.31 -0.62 13.54
N LYS A 127 19.04 -1.88 13.18
CA LYS A 127 20.04 -2.80 12.62
C LYS A 127 20.39 -2.48 11.17
N LEU A 128 19.47 -1.84 10.44
CA LEU A 128 19.68 -1.43 9.05
C LEU A 128 20.35 -0.05 8.96
N LEU A 129 20.14 0.84 9.93
CA LEU A 129 20.67 2.21 9.90
C LEU A 129 22.17 2.31 9.58
N PRO A 130 23.07 1.44 10.11
CA PRO A 130 24.50 1.51 9.79
C PRO A 130 24.83 1.31 8.31
N ILE A 131 23.96 0.64 7.56
CA ILE A 131 24.14 0.32 6.14
C ILE A 131 23.10 1.01 5.24
N LYS A 132 22.36 1.99 5.77
CA LYS A 132 21.26 2.65 5.05
C LYS A 132 21.68 3.24 3.70
N ASP A 133 22.90 3.72 3.60
CA ASP A 133 23.43 4.37 2.40
C ASP A 133 23.74 3.40 1.25
N GLU A 134 23.65 2.08 1.52
CA GLU A 134 23.70 1.05 0.48
C GLU A 134 22.39 0.96 -0.33
N PHE A 135 21.30 1.53 0.18
CA PHE A 135 19.97 1.41 -0.41
C PHE A 135 19.52 2.73 -1.05
N THR A 136 18.92 2.61 -2.21
CA THR A 136 18.29 3.75 -2.90
C THR A 136 16.99 4.15 -2.23
N PHE A 137 16.27 3.14 -1.69
CA PHE A 137 14.97 3.33 -1.03
C PHE A 137 14.79 2.28 0.07
N ILE A 138 14.26 2.71 1.22
CA ILE A 138 13.96 1.85 2.36
C ILE A 138 12.50 2.04 2.74
N GLU A 139 11.70 0.96 2.67
CA GLU A 139 10.35 0.91 3.22
C GLU A 139 10.41 0.39 4.65
N VAL A 140 9.73 1.08 5.58
CA VAL A 140 9.60 0.64 6.98
C VAL A 140 8.15 0.43 7.31
N MET A 141 7.78 -0.79 7.71
CA MET A 141 6.43 -1.14 8.15
C MET A 141 6.49 -1.66 9.59
N ASN A 142 5.80 -0.97 10.52
CA ASN A 142 5.81 -1.38 11.93
C ASN A 142 5.01 -2.67 12.18
N CYS A 143 3.89 -2.85 11.49
CA CYS A 143 3.06 -4.04 11.62
C CYS A 143 3.63 -5.21 10.82
N ASN A 144 3.58 -6.44 11.37
CA ASN A 144 3.86 -7.64 10.61
C ASN A 144 2.95 -7.73 9.39
N HIS A 145 3.54 -8.02 8.21
CA HIS A 145 2.84 -8.11 6.94
C HIS A 145 2.27 -6.78 6.40
N GLY A 146 2.62 -5.63 7.03
CA GLY A 146 2.12 -4.31 6.66
C GLY A 146 0.74 -4.00 7.24
N CYS A 147 0.03 -3.07 6.64
CA CYS A 147 -1.26 -2.59 7.14
C CYS A 147 -2.36 -3.66 7.18
N ILE A 148 -2.27 -4.70 6.35
CA ILE A 148 -3.19 -5.84 6.41
C ILE A 148 -3.08 -6.63 7.72
N GLY A 149 -1.95 -6.51 8.44
CA GLY A 149 -1.75 -7.01 9.79
C GLY A 149 -1.90 -5.95 10.87
N GLY A 150 -2.47 -4.79 10.54
CA GLY A 150 -2.65 -3.66 11.45
C GLY A 150 -3.62 -3.93 12.57
N GLY A 151 -3.43 -3.24 13.72
CA GLY A 151 -4.24 -3.42 14.92
C GLY A 151 -5.72 -3.05 14.79
N GLY A 152 -6.11 -2.35 13.73
CA GLY A 152 -7.50 -2.03 13.40
C GLY A 152 -8.17 -2.99 12.42
N GLN A 153 -7.48 -4.07 12.02
CA GLN A 153 -8.04 -5.09 11.13
C GLN A 153 -8.89 -6.11 11.87
N ILE A 154 -9.80 -6.74 11.12
CA ILE A 154 -10.52 -7.92 11.58
C ILE A 154 -9.54 -9.10 11.55
N PRO A 155 -9.54 -9.98 12.58
CA PRO A 155 -8.73 -11.18 12.56
C PRO A 155 -9.08 -12.06 11.34
N MET A 156 -8.18 -12.16 10.39
CA MET A 156 -8.30 -12.98 9.19
C MET A 156 -6.95 -13.61 8.84
N PRO A 157 -6.93 -14.79 8.18
CA PRO A 157 -5.69 -15.37 7.68
C PRO A 157 -4.99 -14.42 6.69
N ILE A 158 -3.85 -13.88 7.08
CA ILE A 158 -3.11 -12.85 6.32
C ILE A 158 -2.69 -13.35 4.93
N ILE A 159 -2.35 -14.63 4.81
CA ILE A 159 -1.97 -15.22 3.53
C ILE A 159 -3.07 -15.09 2.48
N ASN A 160 -4.33 -15.27 2.89
CA ASN A 160 -5.47 -15.15 1.98
C ASN A 160 -5.66 -13.71 1.52
N GLN A 161 -5.54 -12.72 2.41
CA GLN A 161 -5.62 -11.30 2.08
C GLN A 161 -4.50 -10.92 1.09
N LYS A 162 -3.26 -11.32 1.38
CA LYS A 162 -2.11 -11.05 0.50
C LYS A 162 -2.31 -11.65 -0.90
N ASN A 163 -2.83 -12.87 -1.00
CA ASN A 163 -3.10 -13.52 -2.28
C ASN A 163 -4.20 -12.81 -3.07
N ILE A 164 -5.25 -12.35 -2.41
CA ILE A 164 -6.33 -11.57 -3.05
C ILE A 164 -5.77 -10.26 -3.60
N LEU A 165 -5.03 -9.50 -2.79
CA LEU A 165 -4.44 -8.23 -3.19
C LEU A 165 -3.45 -8.39 -4.36
N ASN A 166 -2.58 -9.40 -4.32
CA ASN A 166 -1.65 -9.67 -5.39
C ASN A 166 -2.35 -10.03 -6.70
N ARG A 167 -3.44 -10.82 -6.64
CA ARG A 167 -4.24 -11.18 -7.82
C ARG A 167 -4.91 -9.96 -8.41
N ARG A 168 -5.54 -9.12 -7.59
CA ARG A 168 -6.18 -7.88 -8.01
C ARG A 168 -5.15 -6.89 -8.59
N SER A 169 -4.01 -6.74 -7.95
CA SER A 169 -2.92 -5.89 -8.45
C SER A 169 -2.51 -6.29 -9.87
N LYS A 170 -2.29 -7.58 -10.13
CA LYS A 170 -1.94 -8.06 -11.47
C LYS A 170 -2.99 -7.73 -12.52
N SER A 171 -4.28 -7.82 -12.18
CA SER A 171 -5.38 -7.49 -13.12
C SER A 171 -5.50 -6.01 -13.44
N LEU A 172 -4.90 -5.13 -12.64
CA LEU A 172 -4.98 -3.67 -12.79
C LEU A 172 -3.70 -3.02 -13.35
N MET A 173 -2.68 -3.80 -13.72
CA MET A 173 -1.36 -3.25 -14.11
C MET A 173 -1.42 -2.20 -15.24
N LYS A 174 -2.31 -2.36 -16.22
CA LYS A 174 -2.50 -1.38 -17.29
C LYS A 174 -2.93 0.00 -16.81
N LYS A 175 -3.62 0.07 -15.67
CA LYS A 175 -4.15 1.34 -15.13
C LYS A 175 -3.10 2.19 -14.44
N ASP A 176 -1.98 1.60 -14.03
CA ASP A 176 -0.84 2.35 -13.51
C ASP A 176 -0.18 3.18 -14.62
N GLU A 177 -0.10 2.62 -15.85
CA GLU A 177 0.40 3.34 -17.02
C GLU A 177 -0.47 4.53 -17.37
N GLU A 178 -1.80 4.33 -17.42
CA GLU A 178 -2.75 5.39 -17.71
C GLU A 178 -2.67 6.52 -16.68
N ALA A 179 -2.47 6.18 -15.39
CA ALA A 179 -2.33 7.16 -14.33
C ALA A 179 -1.03 7.97 -14.45
N ILE A 180 0.10 7.33 -14.78
CA ILE A 180 1.39 8.01 -14.96
C ILE A 180 1.33 8.98 -16.15
N VAL A 181 0.70 8.58 -17.25
CA VAL A 181 0.52 9.43 -18.43
C VAL A 181 -0.43 10.60 -18.15
N LYS A 182 -1.51 10.35 -17.40
CA LYS A 182 -2.53 11.37 -17.08
C LYS A 182 -2.03 12.43 -16.09
N TYR A 183 -1.14 12.04 -15.18
CA TYR A 183 -0.57 12.91 -14.14
C TYR A 183 0.95 12.87 -14.21
N PRO A 184 1.58 13.42 -15.27
CA PRO A 184 3.03 13.47 -15.34
C PRO A 184 3.54 14.29 -14.16
N TYR A 185 4.50 13.73 -13.42
CA TYR A 185 5.22 14.50 -12.41
C TYR A 185 5.94 15.65 -13.13
N ASN A 186 5.48 16.86 -12.89
CA ASN A 186 6.19 18.04 -13.37
C ASN A 186 7.53 18.10 -12.63
N ASN A 187 8.62 17.96 -13.36
CA ASN A 187 9.98 18.22 -12.87
C ASN A 187 10.18 19.68 -12.54
#